data_1bf5169f17f35df61772c7c45433596d
#
_entry.id   1bf5169f17f35df61772c7c45433596d
#
_cell.length_a   1.000
_cell.length_b   1.000
_cell.length_c   1.000
_cell.angle_alpha   90.00
_cell.angle_beta   90.00
_cell.angle_gamma   90.00
#
_symmetry.space_group_name_H-M   'P 1'
#
loop_
_entity.id
_entity.type
_entity.pdbx_description
1 polymer ?
#
loop_
_entity_poly.entity_id
_entity_poly.type
_entity_poly.pdbx_seq_one_letter_code
_entity_poly.pdbx_strand_id
1 'polypeptide(L)'
;MVKQKIFIDCDPGHDDAFALLIACYSEKLDLLGVSTCSGNQTVDKTYRNAFNLLNYFNKSDIPLAKGNPSPIIRESRICPEIHGETGLDGFEFPFYENKSNLSNGVDLLIDTVNKNKGIIVVTTGPMTNLGLAIKKDPQILNNIKEIVLMGGSTTEGNITKAAEFNILVDPEAADICFKAGVPLRMLGLNVTRQILVTKDVLSKAKKINTRGSDLFVKLMEVFNKNQHDFFGLEAGPLHDPATTISLLNENAFVFEDMNVSIDTSFTDQAGKTICSKAQPYNCKVAIKVNVDEYWKTLFEHLEKCI
;
A
#
# COMPACT_ATOMS: atom_id res chain seq x y z
N MET A 1 2.31 18.39 18.01
CA MET A 1 3.38 17.91 17.07
C MET A 1 2.98 18.29 15.67
N VAL A 2 3.94 18.60 14.79
CA VAL A 2 3.66 18.84 13.36
C VAL A 2 3.34 17.49 12.71
N LYS A 3 2.23 17.38 12.00
CA LYS A 3 1.86 16.15 11.28
C LYS A 3 2.83 15.90 10.12
N GLN A 4 3.11 14.64 9.84
CA GLN A 4 3.86 14.24 8.66
C GLN A 4 2.93 14.30 7.44
N LYS A 5 3.30 15.11 6.44
CA LYS A 5 2.58 15.19 5.17
C LYS A 5 2.78 13.90 4.39
N ILE A 6 1.70 13.27 3.95
CA ILE A 6 1.76 12.06 3.16
C ILE A 6 0.85 12.16 1.93
N PHE A 7 1.25 11.46 0.87
CA PHE A 7 0.42 11.12 -0.29
C PHE A 7 0.39 9.59 -0.39
N ILE A 8 -0.77 9.00 -0.66
CA ILE A 8 -0.89 7.56 -0.84
C ILE A 8 -1.23 7.23 -2.28
N ASP A 9 -0.42 6.36 -2.91
CA ASP A 9 -0.69 5.71 -4.19
C ASP A 9 -0.97 4.24 -3.92
N CYS A 10 -2.18 3.77 -4.21
CA CYS A 10 -2.71 2.48 -3.77
C CYS A 10 -3.52 1.78 -4.85
N ASP A 11 -3.81 0.50 -4.67
CA ASP A 11 -4.71 -0.29 -5.53
C ASP A 11 -5.82 -0.98 -4.72
N PRO A 12 -6.70 -0.19 -4.03
CA PRO A 12 -7.49 -0.66 -2.92
C PRO A 12 -8.14 -2.02 -3.09
N GLY A 13 -7.49 -2.99 -2.43
CA GLY A 13 -7.95 -4.28 -2.03
C GLY A 13 -8.26 -4.30 -0.53
N HIS A 14 -8.39 -5.49 0.02
CA HIS A 14 -8.83 -5.71 1.40
C HIS A 14 -7.89 -5.09 2.44
N ASP A 15 -6.59 -5.11 2.24
CA ASP A 15 -5.57 -4.61 3.16
C ASP A 15 -5.25 -3.12 2.95
N ASP A 16 -5.25 -2.59 1.72
CA ASP A 16 -5.16 -1.15 1.44
C ASP A 16 -6.19 -0.34 2.22
N ALA A 17 -7.41 -0.91 2.41
CA ALA A 17 -8.48 -0.25 3.15
C ALA A 17 -8.02 0.19 4.55
N PHE A 18 -7.15 -0.58 5.19
CA PHE A 18 -6.66 -0.28 6.54
C PHE A 18 -5.41 0.59 6.54
N ALA A 19 -4.61 0.58 5.48
CA ALA A 19 -3.58 1.60 5.28
C ALA A 19 -4.21 3.00 5.14
N LEU A 20 -5.29 3.11 4.34
CA LEU A 20 -6.08 4.34 4.19
C LEU A 20 -6.78 4.74 5.48
N LEU A 21 -7.40 3.78 6.21
CA LEU A 21 -8.05 4.05 7.49
C LEU A 21 -7.06 4.68 8.48
N ILE A 22 -5.88 4.07 8.66
CA ILE A 22 -4.84 4.59 9.55
C ILE A 22 -4.42 6.00 9.14
N ALA A 23 -4.20 6.23 7.86
CA ALA A 23 -3.83 7.56 7.34
C ALA A 23 -4.90 8.61 7.62
N CYS A 24 -6.19 8.24 7.48
CA CYS A 24 -7.34 9.13 7.69
C CYS A 24 -7.56 9.50 9.16
N TYR A 25 -7.26 8.60 10.08
CA TYR A 25 -7.58 8.79 11.51
C TYR A 25 -6.36 9.06 12.40
N SER A 26 -5.14 9.01 11.84
CA SER A 26 -3.93 9.34 12.58
C SER A 26 -3.83 10.83 12.88
N GLU A 27 -3.53 11.15 14.13
CA GLU A 27 -3.21 12.53 14.55
C GLU A 27 -1.79 12.96 14.13
N LYS A 28 -0.95 12.01 13.71
CA LYS A 28 0.43 12.25 13.33
C LYS A 28 0.64 12.36 11.81
N LEU A 29 -0.36 11.96 11.01
CA LEU A 29 -0.32 12.01 9.55
C LEU A 29 -1.27 13.07 9.01
N ASP A 30 -0.89 13.68 7.90
CA ASP A 30 -1.68 14.64 7.12
C ASP A 30 -1.79 14.10 5.70
N LEU A 31 -2.89 13.40 5.41
CA LEU A 31 -3.14 12.80 4.10
C LEU A 31 -3.61 13.86 3.11
N LEU A 32 -2.71 14.25 2.20
CA LEU A 32 -2.91 15.37 1.28
C LEU A 32 -3.52 14.98 -0.07
N GLY A 33 -3.54 13.70 -0.39
CA GLY A 33 -4.13 13.18 -1.62
C GLY A 33 -3.93 11.68 -1.75
N VAL A 34 -4.76 11.09 -2.62
CA VAL A 34 -4.75 9.67 -2.94
C VAL A 34 -4.81 9.51 -4.45
N SER A 35 -3.94 8.68 -5.02
CA SER A 35 -4.08 8.16 -6.38
C SER A 35 -4.28 6.66 -6.34
N THR A 36 -4.91 6.11 -7.39
CA THR A 36 -5.08 4.67 -7.49
C THR A 36 -4.42 4.13 -8.75
N CYS A 37 -3.95 2.91 -8.71
CA CYS A 37 -3.39 2.18 -9.84
C CYS A 37 -4.12 0.86 -10.06
N SER A 38 -3.84 0.22 -11.18
CA SER A 38 -4.21 -1.17 -11.43
C SER A 38 -3.25 -2.10 -10.70
N GLY A 39 -3.76 -3.12 -10.06
CA GLY A 39 -3.01 -4.14 -9.34
C GLY A 39 -3.97 -5.17 -8.76
N ASN A 40 -4.42 -5.03 -7.53
CA ASN A 40 -5.40 -5.94 -6.91
C ASN A 40 -6.67 -6.11 -7.77
N GLN A 41 -7.05 -5.03 -8.46
CA GLN A 41 -8.12 -5.02 -9.47
C GLN A 41 -7.82 -3.96 -10.56
N THR A 42 -8.71 -3.86 -11.55
CA THR A 42 -8.60 -2.80 -12.57
C THR A 42 -8.66 -1.42 -11.91
N VAL A 43 -8.01 -0.42 -12.52
CA VAL A 43 -7.96 0.94 -11.97
C VAL A 43 -9.35 1.56 -11.74
N ASP A 44 -10.35 1.18 -12.52
CA ASP A 44 -11.72 1.65 -12.32
C ASP A 44 -12.32 1.11 -11.01
N LYS A 45 -12.04 -0.15 -10.68
CA LYS A 45 -12.49 -0.78 -9.44
C LYS A 45 -11.68 -0.27 -8.24
N THR A 46 -10.35 -0.17 -8.34
CA THR A 46 -9.51 0.37 -7.25
C THR A 46 -9.87 1.83 -6.96
N TYR A 47 -10.14 2.64 -7.99
CA TYR A 47 -10.65 4.01 -7.80
C TYR A 47 -12.01 4.02 -7.09
N ARG A 48 -12.95 3.18 -7.52
CA ARG A 48 -14.26 3.06 -6.88
C ARG A 48 -14.11 2.65 -5.41
N ASN A 49 -13.20 1.75 -5.12
CA ASN A 49 -12.92 1.28 -3.77
C ASN A 49 -12.34 2.40 -2.89
N ALA A 50 -11.32 3.13 -3.38
CA ALA A 50 -10.78 4.30 -2.67
C ALA A 50 -11.87 5.35 -2.41
N PHE A 51 -12.70 5.64 -3.41
CA PHE A 51 -13.81 6.58 -3.30
C PHE A 51 -14.81 6.15 -2.21
N ASN A 52 -15.22 4.89 -2.22
CA ASN A 52 -16.13 4.34 -1.22
C ASN A 52 -15.53 4.38 0.19
N LEU A 53 -14.25 3.99 0.34
CA LEU A 53 -13.54 4.00 1.61
C LEU A 53 -13.42 5.42 2.19
N LEU A 54 -12.98 6.40 1.40
CA LEU A 54 -12.84 7.78 1.85
C LEU A 54 -14.20 8.37 2.27
N ASN A 55 -15.28 8.10 1.54
CA ASN A 55 -16.63 8.51 1.93
C ASN A 55 -17.08 7.79 3.22
N TYR A 56 -16.84 6.48 3.31
CA TYR A 56 -17.16 5.70 4.50
C TYR A 56 -16.41 6.21 5.74
N PHE A 57 -15.18 6.67 5.57
CA PHE A 57 -14.38 7.27 6.64
C PHE A 57 -14.72 8.73 6.95
N ASN A 58 -15.72 9.32 6.28
CA ASN A 58 -16.05 10.76 6.38
C ASN A 58 -14.85 11.67 6.01
N LYS A 59 -14.09 11.27 4.98
CA LYS A 59 -12.89 11.93 4.46
C LYS A 59 -12.98 12.21 2.96
N SER A 60 -14.19 12.46 2.47
CA SER A 60 -14.45 12.75 1.04
C SER A 60 -13.86 14.07 0.54
N ASP A 61 -13.36 14.90 1.44
CA ASP A 61 -12.62 16.13 1.15
C ASP A 61 -11.17 15.88 0.72
N ILE A 62 -10.62 14.70 0.97
CA ILE A 62 -9.28 14.32 0.52
C ILE A 62 -9.28 14.18 -1.00
N PRO A 63 -8.38 14.89 -1.72
CA PRO A 63 -8.26 14.76 -3.17
C PRO A 63 -7.98 13.32 -3.59
N LEU A 64 -8.80 12.78 -4.48
CA LEU A 64 -8.69 11.44 -5.03
C LEU A 64 -8.71 11.49 -6.55
N ALA A 65 -7.76 10.83 -7.21
CA ALA A 65 -7.74 10.71 -8.66
C ALA A 65 -7.40 9.28 -9.12
N LYS A 66 -8.02 8.90 -10.23
CA LYS A 66 -7.73 7.65 -10.92
C LYS A 66 -6.39 7.77 -11.65
N GLY A 67 -5.47 6.86 -11.39
CA GLY A 67 -4.16 6.82 -12.03
C GLY A 67 -4.10 5.97 -13.29
N ASN A 68 -2.93 5.42 -13.57
CA ASN A 68 -2.69 4.71 -14.81
C ASN A 68 -3.36 3.33 -14.81
N PRO A 69 -4.01 2.93 -15.91
CA PRO A 69 -4.72 1.64 -16.00
C PRO A 69 -3.80 0.44 -16.24
N SER A 70 -2.54 0.68 -16.60
CA SER A 70 -1.60 -0.38 -17.00
C SER A 70 -0.18 -0.06 -16.55
N PRO A 71 0.70 -1.08 -16.41
CA PRO A 71 2.12 -0.90 -16.18
C PRO A 71 2.78 -0.09 -17.31
N ILE A 72 4.02 0.40 -17.05
CA ILE A 72 4.75 1.23 -18.03
C ILE A 72 5.03 0.46 -19.34
N ILE A 73 5.39 -0.82 -19.25
CA ILE A 73 5.77 -1.64 -20.42
C ILE A 73 5.01 -2.96 -20.45
N ARG A 74 4.73 -3.56 -19.28
CA ARG A 74 4.17 -4.90 -19.16
C ARG A 74 2.66 -4.94 -19.46
N GLU A 75 2.14 -6.13 -19.75
CA GLU A 75 0.70 -6.36 -19.76
C GLU A 75 0.13 -6.22 -18.35
N SER A 76 -1.09 -5.69 -18.27
CA SER A 76 -1.78 -5.54 -16.99
C SER A 76 -2.04 -6.88 -16.33
N ARG A 77 -1.77 -6.95 -15.03
CA ARG A 77 -2.05 -8.10 -14.19
C ARG A 77 -2.89 -7.65 -13.01
N ILE A 78 -3.96 -8.39 -12.73
CA ILE A 78 -4.83 -8.17 -11.57
C ILE A 78 -4.94 -9.47 -10.78
N CYS A 79 -5.45 -9.39 -9.53
CA CYS A 79 -5.51 -10.54 -8.61
C CYS A 79 -6.90 -10.70 -7.97
N PRO A 80 -7.96 -10.92 -8.78
CA PRO A 80 -9.32 -11.10 -8.28
C PRO A 80 -9.48 -12.38 -7.44
N GLU A 81 -8.59 -13.35 -7.59
CA GLU A 81 -8.57 -14.58 -6.80
C GLU A 81 -8.40 -14.30 -5.30
N ILE A 82 -7.71 -13.22 -4.95
CA ILE A 82 -7.45 -12.82 -3.56
C ILE A 82 -8.44 -11.75 -3.10
N HIS A 83 -8.65 -10.72 -3.94
CA HIS A 83 -9.42 -9.54 -3.54
C HIS A 83 -10.89 -9.56 -3.97
N GLY A 84 -11.30 -10.60 -4.69
CA GLY A 84 -12.67 -10.77 -5.18
C GLY A 84 -12.97 -9.95 -6.43
N GLU A 85 -14.22 -10.05 -6.89
CA GLU A 85 -14.65 -9.41 -8.13
C GLU A 85 -14.61 -7.87 -8.05
N THR A 86 -14.95 -7.31 -6.89
CA THR A 86 -14.93 -5.85 -6.67
C THR A 86 -13.59 -5.33 -6.18
N GLY A 87 -12.74 -6.19 -5.64
CA GLY A 87 -11.51 -5.85 -4.90
C GLY A 87 -11.75 -5.65 -3.39
N LEU A 88 -13.00 -5.46 -2.95
CA LEU A 88 -13.42 -5.30 -1.56
C LEU A 88 -14.64 -6.17 -1.25
N ASP A 89 -14.66 -7.40 -1.77
CA ASP A 89 -15.76 -8.33 -1.50
C ASP A 89 -15.88 -8.60 0.00
N GLY A 90 -17.13 -8.68 0.49
CA GLY A 90 -17.43 -8.87 1.90
C GLY A 90 -18.04 -7.66 2.60
N PHE A 91 -17.98 -6.48 1.99
CA PHE A 91 -18.63 -5.30 2.54
C PHE A 91 -19.39 -4.53 1.46
N GLU A 92 -20.66 -4.23 1.73
CA GLU A 92 -21.50 -3.39 0.87
C GLU A 92 -21.47 -1.94 1.36
N PHE A 93 -20.84 -1.06 0.58
CA PHE A 93 -20.82 0.36 0.88
C PHE A 93 -22.17 1.01 0.53
N PRO A 94 -22.62 2.01 1.31
CA PRO A 94 -23.72 2.87 0.89
C PRO A 94 -23.43 3.52 -0.46
N PHE A 95 -24.48 3.88 -1.19
CA PHE A 95 -24.30 4.65 -2.42
C PHE A 95 -23.78 6.06 -2.11
N TYR A 96 -22.67 6.41 -2.75
CA TYR A 96 -22.11 7.75 -2.71
C TYR A 96 -22.07 8.36 -4.12
N GLU A 97 -22.52 9.61 -4.24
CA GLU A 97 -22.45 10.34 -5.50
C GLU A 97 -21.02 10.82 -5.75
N ASN A 98 -20.42 10.43 -6.89
CA ASN A 98 -19.08 10.90 -7.24
C ASN A 98 -19.17 12.30 -7.86
N LYS A 99 -18.65 13.29 -7.17
CA LYS A 99 -18.56 14.69 -7.61
C LYS A 99 -17.13 15.12 -7.98
N SER A 100 -16.16 14.20 -7.93
CA SER A 100 -14.78 14.53 -8.23
C SER A 100 -14.59 14.77 -9.74
N ASN A 101 -13.90 15.86 -10.06
CA ASN A 101 -13.48 16.21 -11.42
C ASN A 101 -11.99 15.90 -11.65
N LEU A 102 -11.29 15.30 -10.69
CA LEU A 102 -9.88 14.95 -10.81
C LEU A 102 -9.75 13.65 -11.63
N SER A 103 -9.13 13.75 -12.80
CA SER A 103 -9.10 12.67 -13.79
C SER A 103 -7.76 11.96 -13.93
N ASN A 104 -6.67 12.50 -13.33
CA ASN A 104 -5.33 11.95 -13.53
C ASN A 104 -4.55 11.87 -12.21
N GLY A 105 -4.33 10.64 -11.73
CA GLY A 105 -3.62 10.38 -10.48
C GLY A 105 -2.14 10.76 -10.52
N VAL A 106 -1.48 10.62 -11.67
CA VAL A 106 -0.08 11.03 -11.85
C VAL A 106 0.05 12.54 -11.70
N ASP A 107 -0.88 13.31 -12.29
CA ASP A 107 -0.87 14.77 -12.18
C ASP A 107 -1.20 15.23 -10.76
N LEU A 108 -2.17 14.60 -10.11
CA LEU A 108 -2.48 14.88 -8.71
C LEU A 108 -1.28 14.63 -7.80
N LEU A 109 -0.53 13.55 -8.02
CA LEU A 109 0.69 13.24 -7.27
C LEU A 109 1.74 14.34 -7.49
N ILE A 110 2.05 14.68 -8.74
CA ILE A 110 3.02 15.75 -9.08
C ILE A 110 2.63 17.07 -8.44
N ASP A 111 1.38 17.49 -8.61
CA ASP A 111 0.87 18.74 -8.06
C ASP A 111 0.95 18.79 -6.53
N THR A 112 0.57 17.69 -5.88
CA THR A 112 0.59 17.61 -4.42
C THR A 112 2.02 17.64 -3.88
N VAL A 113 2.94 16.90 -4.51
CA VAL A 113 4.35 16.89 -4.12
C VAL A 113 4.99 18.25 -4.33
N ASN A 114 4.74 18.90 -5.47
CA ASN A 114 5.32 20.21 -5.77
C ASN A 114 4.87 21.33 -4.82
N LYS A 115 3.65 21.21 -4.27
CA LYS A 115 3.11 22.14 -3.26
C LYS A 115 3.56 21.84 -1.83
N ASN A 116 4.16 20.68 -1.57
CA ASN A 116 4.41 20.20 -0.22
C ASN A 116 5.81 19.64 -0.02
N LYS A 117 6.79 20.55 0.17
CA LYS A 117 8.17 20.12 0.46
C LYS A 117 8.24 19.24 1.72
N GLY A 118 9.03 18.19 1.61
CA GLY A 118 9.24 17.21 2.69
C GLY A 118 8.08 16.20 2.85
N ILE A 119 7.26 16.03 1.81
CA ILE A 119 6.18 15.04 1.78
C ILE A 119 6.74 13.61 1.70
N ILE A 120 6.05 12.68 2.31
CA ILE A 120 6.32 11.23 2.18
C ILE A 120 5.32 10.67 1.17
N VAL A 121 5.82 9.94 0.17
CA VAL A 121 4.97 9.19 -0.76
C VAL A 121 4.89 7.75 -0.28
N VAL A 122 3.68 7.28 -0.02
CA VAL A 122 3.39 5.90 0.40
C VAL A 122 2.81 5.15 -0.79
N THR A 123 3.37 4.01 -1.15
CA THR A 123 2.83 3.14 -2.20
C THR A 123 2.45 1.79 -1.58
N THR A 124 1.19 1.40 -1.72
CA THR A 124 0.69 0.08 -1.29
C THR A 124 0.42 -0.85 -2.47
N GLY A 125 0.31 -0.28 -3.69
CA GLY A 125 0.21 -1.01 -4.95
C GLY A 125 1.47 -0.91 -5.84
N PRO A 126 1.36 -1.35 -7.10
CA PRO A 126 2.41 -1.17 -8.10
C PRO A 126 2.82 0.29 -8.25
N MET A 127 4.12 0.55 -8.34
CA MET A 127 4.69 1.91 -8.31
C MET A 127 4.50 2.68 -9.63
N THR A 128 3.58 2.27 -10.49
CA THR A 128 3.37 2.80 -11.85
C THR A 128 3.17 4.31 -11.87
N ASN A 129 2.26 4.83 -11.03
CA ASN A 129 1.98 6.27 -11.01
C ASN A 129 3.18 7.08 -10.54
N LEU A 130 3.89 6.62 -9.50
CA LEU A 130 5.09 7.29 -9.02
C LEU A 130 6.22 7.24 -10.05
N GLY A 131 6.45 6.10 -10.69
CA GLY A 131 7.43 5.97 -11.78
C GLY A 131 7.14 6.89 -12.95
N LEU A 132 5.86 7.00 -13.36
CA LEU A 132 5.41 7.93 -14.40
C LEU A 132 5.55 9.39 -13.95
N ALA A 133 5.24 9.72 -12.71
CA ALA A 133 5.39 11.06 -12.15
C ALA A 133 6.86 11.51 -12.17
N ILE A 134 7.78 10.63 -11.75
CA ILE A 134 9.23 10.90 -11.81
C ILE A 134 9.71 11.11 -13.25
N LYS A 135 9.21 10.32 -14.21
CA LYS A 135 9.55 10.51 -15.63
C LYS A 135 8.99 11.80 -16.20
N LYS A 136 7.79 12.20 -15.80
CA LYS A 136 7.10 13.38 -16.30
C LYS A 136 7.68 14.69 -15.71
N ASP A 137 7.96 14.70 -14.41
CA ASP A 137 8.52 15.83 -13.68
C ASP A 137 9.57 15.35 -12.66
N PRO A 138 10.83 15.17 -13.06
CA PRO A 138 11.89 14.73 -12.14
C PRO A 138 12.13 15.70 -10.98
N GLN A 139 11.66 16.96 -11.06
CA GLN A 139 11.85 17.95 -10.00
C GLN A 139 11.08 17.62 -8.72
N ILE A 140 10.02 16.79 -8.81
CA ILE A 140 9.30 16.32 -7.62
C ILE A 140 10.22 15.66 -6.60
N LEU A 141 11.30 15.02 -7.05
CA LEU A 141 12.28 14.36 -6.17
C LEU A 141 12.90 15.29 -5.14
N ASN A 142 13.01 16.59 -5.44
CA ASN A 142 13.52 17.62 -4.52
C ASN A 142 12.57 17.88 -3.33
N ASN A 143 11.31 17.51 -3.46
CA ASN A 143 10.27 17.76 -2.47
C ASN A 143 9.89 16.49 -1.69
N ILE A 144 10.21 15.29 -2.18
CA ILE A 144 9.95 14.02 -1.50
C ILE A 144 11.01 13.82 -0.41
N LYS A 145 10.55 13.62 0.82
CA LYS A 145 11.41 13.28 1.96
C LYS A 145 11.80 11.81 1.96
N GLU A 146 10.83 10.94 1.68
CA GLU A 146 10.98 9.48 1.74
C GLU A 146 9.87 8.83 0.88
N ILE A 147 10.18 7.70 0.27
CA ILE A 147 9.19 6.81 -0.35
C ILE A 147 9.05 5.59 0.57
N VAL A 148 7.83 5.30 1.02
CA VAL A 148 7.52 4.13 1.84
C VAL A 148 6.66 3.18 1.03
N LEU A 149 7.13 1.95 0.83
CA LEU A 149 6.43 1.00 -0.03
C LEU A 149 6.12 -0.32 0.69
N MET A 150 4.95 -0.87 0.42
CA MET A 150 4.70 -2.30 0.56
C MET A 150 5.03 -2.98 -0.76
N GLY A 151 6.00 -3.86 -0.75
CA GLY A 151 6.44 -4.57 -1.95
C GLY A 151 7.78 -5.24 -1.76
N GLY A 152 8.08 -6.16 -2.67
CA GLY A 152 9.32 -6.90 -2.69
C GLY A 152 9.50 -7.90 -1.55
N SER A 153 10.67 -8.50 -1.51
CA SER A 153 11.06 -9.47 -0.48
C SER A 153 12.57 -9.60 -0.41
N THR A 154 13.11 -9.89 0.77
CA THR A 154 14.51 -10.33 0.92
C THR A 154 14.66 -11.85 0.75
N THR A 155 13.54 -12.55 0.57
CA THR A 155 13.47 -14.00 0.44
C THR A 155 12.68 -14.36 -0.83
N GLU A 156 11.68 -15.22 -0.73
CA GLU A 156 10.85 -15.64 -1.85
C GLU A 156 9.69 -14.69 -2.13
N GLY A 157 9.25 -14.63 -3.38
CA GLY A 157 8.05 -13.93 -3.80
C GLY A 157 6.75 -14.64 -3.38
N ASN A 158 5.60 -14.11 -3.81
CA ASN A 158 4.28 -14.70 -3.58
C ASN A 158 3.56 -15.11 -4.86
N ILE A 159 3.80 -14.40 -5.96
CA ILE A 159 3.18 -14.71 -7.26
C ILE A 159 4.10 -15.57 -8.12
N THR A 160 5.39 -15.27 -8.09
CA THR A 160 6.44 -16.17 -8.57
C THR A 160 7.37 -16.51 -7.41
N LYS A 161 8.23 -17.51 -7.57
CA LYS A 161 9.27 -17.77 -6.57
C LYS A 161 10.21 -16.59 -6.37
N ALA A 162 10.39 -15.78 -7.40
CA ALA A 162 11.33 -14.67 -7.40
C ALA A 162 10.72 -13.35 -6.91
N ALA A 163 9.46 -13.08 -7.23
CA ALA A 163 8.89 -11.75 -7.13
C ALA A 163 7.62 -11.65 -6.29
N GLU A 164 7.54 -10.56 -5.56
CA GLU A 164 6.33 -10.07 -4.90
C GLU A 164 5.43 -9.37 -5.94
N PHE A 165 4.11 -9.39 -5.69
CA PHE A 165 3.08 -8.96 -6.64
C PHE A 165 3.25 -7.51 -7.12
N ASN A 166 3.37 -6.54 -6.22
CA ASN A 166 3.45 -5.12 -6.58
C ASN A 166 4.65 -4.82 -7.47
N ILE A 167 5.80 -5.41 -7.15
CA ILE A 167 7.02 -5.25 -7.94
C ILE A 167 6.91 -6.01 -9.28
N LEU A 168 6.29 -7.19 -9.28
CA LEU A 168 6.12 -7.99 -10.50
C LEU A 168 5.18 -7.33 -11.51
N VAL A 169 4.15 -6.63 -11.05
CA VAL A 169 3.19 -5.95 -11.94
C VAL A 169 3.87 -4.88 -12.76
N ASP A 170 4.76 -4.08 -12.16
CA ASP A 170 5.52 -3.04 -12.88
C ASP A 170 6.97 -2.93 -12.39
N PRO A 171 7.84 -3.88 -12.79
CA PRO A 171 9.24 -3.85 -12.38
C PRO A 171 9.97 -2.61 -12.87
N GLU A 172 9.58 -2.08 -14.04
CA GLU A 172 10.20 -0.89 -14.63
C GLU A 172 9.88 0.36 -13.81
N ALA A 173 8.64 0.52 -13.33
CA ALA A 173 8.28 1.60 -12.44
C ALA A 173 9.01 1.50 -11.09
N ALA A 174 9.08 0.29 -10.54
CA ALA A 174 9.83 0.04 -9.31
C ALA A 174 11.32 0.40 -9.48
N ASP A 175 11.96 -0.03 -10.57
CA ASP A 175 13.35 0.27 -10.87
C ASP A 175 13.61 1.79 -10.97
N ILE A 176 12.71 2.53 -11.62
CA ILE A 176 12.78 4.01 -11.67
C ILE A 176 12.77 4.59 -10.26
N CYS A 177 11.86 4.13 -9.40
CA CYS A 177 11.72 4.62 -8.04
C CYS A 177 12.93 4.27 -7.17
N PHE A 178 13.47 3.05 -7.28
CA PHE A 178 14.64 2.61 -6.51
C PHE A 178 15.94 3.33 -6.94
N LYS A 179 15.99 3.83 -8.17
CA LYS A 179 17.10 4.63 -8.72
C LYS A 179 16.93 6.14 -8.56
N ALA A 180 15.80 6.58 -8.00
CA ALA A 180 15.45 8.00 -7.93
C ALA A 180 16.34 8.86 -7.01
N GLY A 181 17.17 8.25 -6.17
CA GLY A 181 18.05 8.98 -5.23
C GLY A 181 17.32 9.55 -4.01
N VAL A 182 16.04 9.22 -3.82
CA VAL A 182 15.26 9.56 -2.63
C VAL A 182 15.35 8.41 -1.65
N PRO A 183 15.46 8.64 -0.31
CA PRO A 183 15.39 7.55 0.67
C PRO A 183 14.15 6.68 0.51
N LEU A 184 14.35 5.36 0.47
CA LEU A 184 13.26 4.38 0.43
C LEU A 184 13.15 3.62 1.75
N ARG A 185 11.91 3.21 2.07
CA ARG A 185 11.60 2.29 3.16
C ARG A 185 10.73 1.17 2.63
N MET A 186 11.25 -0.04 2.61
CA MET A 186 10.60 -1.23 2.05
C MET A 186 10.05 -2.13 3.16
N LEU A 187 8.74 -2.39 3.12
CA LEU A 187 8.03 -3.37 3.94
C LEU A 187 7.73 -4.58 3.05
N GLY A 188 8.68 -5.50 2.95
CA GLY A 188 8.58 -6.66 2.07
C GLY A 188 7.90 -7.87 2.72
N LEU A 189 7.64 -8.91 1.91
CA LEU A 189 6.98 -10.14 2.34
C LEU A 189 7.69 -10.85 3.50
N ASN A 190 9.01 -10.69 3.62
CA ASN A 190 9.79 -11.27 4.71
C ASN A 190 9.32 -10.83 6.10
N VAL A 191 8.69 -9.67 6.23
CA VAL A 191 8.07 -9.19 7.47
C VAL A 191 6.56 -9.26 7.43
N THR A 192 5.91 -8.87 6.33
CA THR A 192 4.45 -8.75 6.26
C THR A 192 3.74 -10.11 6.32
N ARG A 193 4.36 -11.19 5.84
CA ARG A 193 3.84 -12.57 5.98
C ARG A 193 3.69 -13.06 7.42
N GLN A 194 4.31 -12.39 8.39
CA GLN A 194 4.20 -12.72 9.81
C GLN A 194 2.98 -12.09 10.47
N ILE A 195 2.32 -11.15 9.79
CA ILE A 195 1.19 -10.37 10.32
C ILE A 195 -0.12 -11.05 9.90
N LEU A 196 -0.49 -12.11 10.60
CA LEU A 196 -1.61 -12.97 10.21
C LEU A 196 -2.93 -12.53 10.83
N VAL A 197 -3.98 -12.44 10.03
CA VAL A 197 -5.35 -12.14 10.45
C VAL A 197 -5.99 -13.41 11.05
N THR A 198 -5.55 -13.79 12.23
CA THR A 198 -6.02 -15.00 12.92
C THR A 198 -7.45 -14.82 13.46
N LYS A 199 -8.08 -15.93 13.87
CA LYS A 199 -9.39 -15.91 14.56
C LYS A 199 -9.36 -15.07 15.85
N ASP A 200 -8.22 -15.05 16.56
CA ASP A 200 -8.04 -14.23 17.76
C ASP A 200 -8.00 -12.74 17.41
N VAL A 201 -7.29 -12.37 16.34
CA VAL A 201 -7.27 -11.00 15.80
C VAL A 201 -8.67 -10.53 15.43
N LEU A 202 -9.44 -11.34 14.69
CA LEU A 202 -10.83 -11.02 14.33
C LEU A 202 -11.71 -10.87 15.58
N SER A 203 -11.54 -11.77 16.56
CA SER A 203 -12.30 -11.71 17.82
C SER A 203 -11.99 -10.45 18.62
N LYS A 204 -10.72 -10.02 18.66
CA LYS A 204 -10.30 -8.77 19.30
C LYS A 204 -10.86 -7.55 18.56
N ALA A 205 -10.77 -7.52 17.23
CA ALA A 205 -11.34 -6.44 16.42
C ALA A 205 -12.86 -6.31 16.63
N LYS A 206 -13.59 -7.43 16.64
CA LYS A 206 -15.04 -7.43 16.87
C LYS A 206 -15.46 -6.82 18.19
N LYS A 207 -14.64 -6.94 19.24
CA LYS A 207 -14.92 -6.35 20.57
C LYS A 207 -14.79 -4.83 20.58
N ILE A 208 -14.09 -4.21 19.63
CA ILE A 208 -13.95 -2.76 19.49
C ILE A 208 -15.31 -2.11 19.21
N ASN A 209 -16.16 -2.77 18.41
CA ASN A 209 -17.55 -2.38 18.14
C ASN A 209 -17.69 -0.94 17.59
N THR A 210 -16.88 -0.61 16.59
CA THR A 210 -16.92 0.63 15.80
C THR A 210 -17.19 0.34 14.33
N ARG A 211 -17.48 1.37 13.52
CA ARG A 211 -17.59 1.22 12.06
C ARG A 211 -16.31 0.68 11.43
N GLY A 212 -15.16 1.15 11.91
CA GLY A 212 -13.86 0.67 11.45
C GLY A 212 -13.63 -0.81 11.75
N SER A 213 -14.02 -1.27 12.94
CA SER A 213 -13.88 -2.67 13.31
C SER A 213 -14.90 -3.57 12.61
N ASP A 214 -16.12 -3.10 12.34
CA ASP A 214 -17.11 -3.85 11.55
C ASP A 214 -16.61 -4.05 10.10
N LEU A 215 -16.10 -2.98 9.49
CA LEU A 215 -15.46 -3.05 8.17
C LEU A 215 -14.30 -4.06 8.18
N PHE A 216 -13.42 -3.98 9.19
CA PHE A 216 -12.27 -4.87 9.32
C PHE A 216 -12.69 -6.34 9.37
N VAL A 217 -13.62 -6.67 10.26
CA VAL A 217 -14.05 -8.06 10.44
C VAL A 217 -14.65 -8.62 9.15
N LYS A 218 -15.57 -7.88 8.52
CA LYS A 218 -16.26 -8.32 7.31
C LYS A 218 -15.31 -8.51 6.12
N LEU A 219 -14.42 -7.55 5.88
CA LEU A 219 -13.45 -7.66 4.80
C LEU A 219 -12.45 -8.81 5.06
N MET A 220 -11.96 -8.92 6.30
CA MET A 220 -10.95 -9.92 6.62
C MET A 220 -11.50 -11.35 6.69
N GLU A 221 -12.78 -11.55 6.95
CA GLU A 221 -13.41 -12.88 6.85
C GLU A 221 -13.39 -13.38 5.41
N VAL A 222 -13.73 -12.53 4.43
CA VAL A 222 -13.69 -12.88 3.01
C VAL A 222 -12.25 -13.02 2.51
N PHE A 223 -11.37 -12.08 2.91
CA PHE A 223 -9.96 -12.15 2.57
C PHE A 223 -9.31 -13.45 3.05
N ASN A 224 -9.54 -13.86 4.30
CA ASN A 224 -9.01 -15.11 4.82
C ASN A 224 -9.54 -16.33 4.05
N LYS A 225 -10.84 -16.32 3.68
CA LYS A 225 -11.41 -17.38 2.86
C LYS A 225 -10.68 -17.47 1.50
N ASN A 226 -10.48 -16.35 0.83
CA ASN A 226 -9.81 -16.31 -0.48
C ASN A 226 -8.33 -16.73 -0.36
N GLN A 227 -7.63 -16.31 0.69
CA GLN A 227 -6.26 -16.73 0.98
C GLN A 227 -6.16 -18.24 1.23
N HIS A 228 -7.14 -18.81 1.91
CA HIS A 228 -7.23 -20.25 2.11
C HIS A 228 -7.47 -20.97 0.78
N ASP A 229 -8.45 -20.51 -0.01
CA ASP A 229 -8.86 -21.17 -1.25
C ASP A 229 -7.75 -21.12 -2.32
N PHE A 230 -6.95 -20.06 -2.35
CA PHE A 230 -5.91 -19.86 -3.35
C PHE A 230 -4.51 -20.34 -2.91
N PHE A 231 -4.12 -20.06 -1.67
CA PHE A 231 -2.79 -20.40 -1.16
C PHE A 231 -2.79 -21.51 -0.10
N GLY A 232 -3.94 -21.99 0.36
CA GLY A 232 -4.05 -22.97 1.45
C GLY A 232 -3.69 -22.40 2.83
N LEU A 233 -3.70 -21.08 3.02
CA LEU A 233 -3.36 -20.44 4.28
C LEU A 233 -4.53 -20.49 5.27
N GLU A 234 -4.26 -20.78 6.55
CA GLU A 234 -5.28 -20.73 7.60
C GLU A 234 -5.68 -19.29 7.97
N ALA A 235 -4.78 -18.33 7.76
CA ALA A 235 -4.99 -16.91 7.99
C ALA A 235 -4.18 -16.09 6.98
N GLY A 236 -4.81 -15.12 6.34
CA GLY A 236 -4.17 -14.22 5.39
C GLY A 236 -3.25 -13.22 6.07
N PRO A 237 -2.11 -12.88 5.46
CA PRO A 237 -1.24 -11.81 5.95
C PRO A 237 -1.81 -10.43 5.59
N LEU A 238 -1.77 -9.49 6.54
CA LEU A 238 -2.19 -8.11 6.34
C LEU A 238 -0.97 -7.24 5.98
N HIS A 239 -0.79 -6.96 4.69
CA HIS A 239 0.44 -6.38 4.17
C HIS A 239 0.50 -4.85 4.29
N ASP A 240 -0.42 -4.13 3.67
CA ASP A 240 -0.32 -2.70 3.36
C ASP A 240 -0.32 -1.75 4.56
N PRO A 241 -1.06 -2.01 5.65
CA PRO A 241 -0.99 -1.17 6.82
C PRO A 241 0.42 -1.08 7.44
N ALA A 242 1.32 -2.03 7.10
CA ALA A 242 2.71 -1.96 7.52
C ALA A 242 3.38 -0.64 7.11
N THR A 243 3.00 -0.07 5.96
CA THR A 243 3.51 1.21 5.47
C THR A 243 3.18 2.36 6.42
N THR A 244 1.91 2.57 6.71
CA THR A 244 1.44 3.65 7.58
C THR A 244 1.82 3.42 9.05
N ILE A 245 1.77 2.17 9.53
CA ILE A 245 2.21 1.82 10.89
C ILE A 245 3.70 2.11 11.06
N SER A 246 4.54 1.86 10.06
CA SER A 246 5.98 2.15 10.13
C SER A 246 6.31 3.64 10.30
N LEU A 247 5.38 4.53 9.92
CA LEU A 247 5.49 5.98 10.13
C LEU A 247 5.04 6.42 11.52
N LEU A 248 4.26 5.60 12.21
CA LEU A 248 3.60 5.94 13.48
C LEU A 248 4.25 5.32 14.70
N ASN A 249 4.77 4.10 14.54
CA ASN A 249 5.28 3.29 15.64
C ASN A 249 6.66 2.71 15.30
N GLU A 250 7.69 3.34 15.85
CA GLU A 250 9.09 2.94 15.64
C GLU A 250 9.41 1.55 16.22
N ASN A 251 8.60 1.06 17.17
CA ASN A 251 8.79 -0.25 17.79
C ASN A 251 8.18 -1.40 16.98
N ALA A 252 7.38 -1.09 15.95
CA ALA A 252 6.71 -2.11 15.13
C ALA A 252 7.67 -2.84 14.18
N PHE A 253 8.75 -2.19 13.75
CA PHE A 253 9.67 -2.76 12.76
C PHE A 253 11.13 -2.46 13.10
N VAL A 254 12.02 -3.39 12.72
CA VAL A 254 13.47 -3.17 12.69
C VAL A 254 13.90 -3.10 11.23
N PHE A 255 14.70 -2.09 10.90
CA PHE A 255 15.19 -1.85 9.54
C PHE A 255 16.71 -2.04 9.45
N GLU A 256 17.18 -2.48 8.31
CA GLU A 256 18.59 -2.45 7.90
C GLU A 256 18.75 -1.63 6.62
N ASP A 257 19.85 -0.88 6.53
CA ASP A 257 20.20 -0.18 5.29
C ASP A 257 20.76 -1.19 4.28
N MET A 258 20.20 -1.22 3.08
CA MET A 258 20.59 -2.12 2.01
C MET A 258 20.67 -1.40 0.66
N ASN A 259 21.46 -1.96 -0.24
CA ASN A 259 21.37 -1.69 -1.67
C ASN A 259 20.33 -2.63 -2.25
N VAL A 260 19.26 -2.08 -2.80
CA VAL A 260 18.18 -2.84 -3.43
C VAL A 260 18.07 -2.45 -4.90
N SER A 261 18.10 -3.45 -5.77
CA SER A 261 17.83 -3.29 -7.20
C SER A 261 16.71 -4.23 -7.65
N ILE A 262 16.09 -3.88 -8.76
CA ILE A 262 14.95 -4.61 -9.31
C ILE A 262 15.39 -5.34 -10.57
N ASP A 263 15.03 -6.61 -10.69
CA ASP A 263 15.22 -7.37 -11.94
C ASP A 263 14.10 -7.01 -12.92
N THR A 264 14.47 -6.30 -13.97
CA THR A 264 13.55 -5.88 -15.05
C THR A 264 13.64 -6.79 -16.27
N SER A 265 14.31 -7.93 -16.19
CA SER A 265 14.39 -8.88 -17.29
C SER A 265 13.00 -9.44 -17.68
N PHE A 266 12.90 -10.03 -18.88
CA PHE A 266 11.71 -10.75 -19.31
C PHE A 266 11.85 -12.26 -19.06
N THR A 267 12.43 -12.61 -17.91
CA THR A 267 12.65 -14.00 -17.46
C THR A 267 11.77 -14.30 -16.24
N ASP A 268 11.90 -15.49 -15.69
CA ASP A 268 11.25 -15.93 -14.44
C ASP A 268 11.75 -15.17 -13.18
N GLN A 269 12.82 -14.37 -13.33
CA GLN A 269 13.35 -13.50 -12.27
C GLN A 269 12.75 -12.10 -12.29
N ALA A 270 11.94 -11.75 -13.30
CA ALA A 270 11.31 -10.44 -13.41
C ALA A 270 10.62 -10.01 -12.11
N GLY A 271 10.84 -8.77 -11.67
CA GLY A 271 10.25 -8.22 -10.44
C GLY A 271 10.95 -8.67 -9.15
N LYS A 272 12.03 -9.43 -9.23
CA LYS A 272 12.82 -9.78 -8.03
C LYS A 272 13.48 -8.56 -7.43
N THR A 273 13.35 -8.40 -6.14
CA THR A 273 14.13 -7.43 -5.36
C THR A 273 15.44 -8.08 -4.94
N ILE A 274 16.56 -7.54 -5.43
CA ILE A 274 17.91 -8.02 -5.15
C ILE A 274 18.48 -7.16 -4.03
N CYS A 275 18.42 -7.67 -2.79
CA CYS A 275 18.88 -6.97 -1.60
C CYS A 275 20.33 -7.33 -1.27
N SER A 276 21.18 -6.33 -1.08
CA SER A 276 22.60 -6.49 -0.76
C SER A 276 23.00 -5.56 0.39
N LYS A 277 23.89 -6.04 1.26
CA LYS A 277 24.53 -5.23 2.32
C LYS A 277 25.75 -4.44 1.82
N ALA A 278 26.02 -4.44 0.52
CA ALA A 278 27.08 -3.64 -0.08
C ALA A 278 26.63 -2.20 -0.33
N GLN A 279 27.51 -1.24 -0.07
CA GLN A 279 27.25 0.17 -0.38
C GLN A 279 27.34 0.45 -1.90
N PRO A 280 26.71 1.53 -2.40
CA PRO A 280 25.92 2.52 -1.65
C PRO A 280 24.52 1.98 -1.30
N TYR A 281 24.01 2.35 -0.13
CA TYR A 281 22.65 1.99 0.28
C TYR A 281 21.63 2.98 -0.32
N ASN A 282 20.49 2.46 -0.74
CA ASN A 282 19.37 3.25 -1.26
C ASN A 282 18.05 2.99 -0.52
N CYS A 283 17.99 1.96 0.31
CA CYS A 283 16.74 1.53 0.91
C CYS A 283 16.93 1.05 2.36
N LYS A 284 16.04 1.48 3.25
CA LYS A 284 15.82 0.87 4.56
C LYS A 284 14.85 -0.29 4.40
N VAL A 285 15.34 -1.50 4.57
CA VAL A 285 14.55 -2.72 4.42
C VAL A 285 14.11 -3.23 5.79
N ALA A 286 12.81 -3.44 5.99
CA ALA A 286 12.30 -4.06 7.20
C ALA A 286 12.76 -5.53 7.28
N ILE A 287 13.43 -5.88 8.39
CA ILE A 287 13.98 -7.22 8.60
C ILE A 287 13.30 -7.98 9.73
N LYS A 288 12.62 -7.28 10.63
CA LYS A 288 11.82 -7.86 11.71
C LYS A 288 10.55 -7.05 11.92
N VAL A 289 9.49 -7.71 12.36
CA VAL A 289 8.24 -7.09 12.80
C VAL A 289 7.93 -7.50 14.22
N ASN A 290 7.47 -6.53 15.02
CA ASN A 290 6.81 -6.78 16.29
C ASN A 290 5.30 -6.82 16.03
N VAL A 291 4.79 -8.04 15.94
CA VAL A 291 3.37 -8.29 15.57
C VAL A 291 2.41 -7.69 16.59
N ASP A 292 2.76 -7.70 17.89
CA ASP A 292 1.90 -7.14 18.93
C ASP A 292 1.81 -5.61 18.82
N GLU A 293 2.91 -4.91 18.58
CA GLU A 293 2.92 -3.46 18.36
C GLU A 293 2.22 -3.08 17.07
N TYR A 294 2.30 -3.92 16.03
CA TYR A 294 1.55 -3.73 14.79
C TYR A 294 0.04 -3.78 15.06
N TRP A 295 -0.47 -4.86 15.66
CA TRP A 295 -1.89 -5.02 15.95
C TRP A 295 -2.43 -3.97 16.90
N LYS A 296 -1.66 -3.62 17.92
CA LYS A 296 -2.00 -2.53 18.84
C LYS A 296 -2.23 -1.23 18.08
N THR A 297 -1.29 -0.84 17.21
CA THR A 297 -1.40 0.38 16.42
C THR A 297 -2.60 0.35 15.48
N LEU A 298 -2.88 -0.79 14.82
CA LEU A 298 -4.05 -0.94 13.98
C LEU A 298 -5.35 -0.78 14.79
N PHE A 299 -5.48 -1.50 15.90
CA PHE A 299 -6.69 -1.47 16.73
C PHE A 299 -6.99 -0.08 17.28
N GLU A 300 -5.97 0.66 17.74
CA GLU A 300 -6.11 2.07 18.15
C GLU A 300 -6.72 2.96 17.04
N HIS A 301 -6.51 2.63 15.76
CA HIS A 301 -7.10 3.37 14.65
C HIS A 301 -8.49 2.84 14.26
N LEU A 302 -8.75 1.55 14.40
CA LEU A 302 -10.11 1.02 14.26
C LEU A 302 -11.07 1.66 15.28
N GLU A 303 -10.62 1.90 16.52
CA GLU A 303 -11.39 2.55 17.58
C GLU A 303 -11.80 4.00 17.22
N LYS A 304 -10.98 4.70 16.43
CA LYS A 304 -11.26 6.10 16.03
C LYS A 304 -12.26 6.23 14.88
N CYS A 305 -12.52 5.18 14.13
CA CYS A 305 -13.49 5.15 13.05
C CYS A 305 -14.87 4.77 13.60
N ILE A 306 -15.53 5.76 14.21
CA ILE A 306 -16.81 5.63 14.90
C ILE A 306 -17.99 5.74 13.92
#